data_d101ea7c7dba94b50efb622b96d16592
#
_entry.id   d101ea7c7dba94b50efb622b96d16592
#
_cell.length_a   1.000
_cell.length_b   1.000
_cell.length_c   1.000
_cell.angle_alpha   90.00
_cell.angle_beta   90.00
_cell.angle_gamma   90.00
#
_symmetry.space_group_name_H-M   'P 1'
#
loop_
_entity.id
_entity.type
_entity.pdbx_description
1 polymer ?
#
loop_
_entity_poly.entity_id
_entity_poly.type
_entity_poly.pdbx_seq_one_letter_code
_entity_poly.pdbx_strand_id
1 'polypeptide(L)'
;MFKRKFKKKDEAFKRHKGLLPILDMYIFSEFIIYLSVLLFVFIMLFIIGDVFNDLSDFLENDASFKSIIFYLLLKLPGNIRFILPITVLLACMWTMAMFGKHMEVTAMRSSGLSLFRCGGSIFAVGLVITGINIWFNETLVPYTEREAEIIKFYATKQGGELPDNQKMLTFRSFDKRRTWLFKSFNRNKDQQDIVLKRYRGDKSLDWEITAKIASFSEKQGWTFYKGAYTPYSHDGLMAKHTEYFKKLNKNREEIPEVPENILNTVKSKDELPSWVIWRMVTTTKGMAPRCKAILMSVFYSRLALPWACFLAVFLGIPLATKNERSGIMLSIIVAIAVIVVYIIVSKALLILGKQELLDPMVAGLLPTVAFLVYGWYTVIRNQS
;
A
#
# COMPACT_ATOMS: atom_id res chain seq x y z
N MET A 1 5.37 66.18 12.75
CA MET A 1 6.38 65.09 12.80
C MET A 1 5.77 63.77 13.27
N PHE A 2 4.74 63.74 14.12
CA PHE A 2 4.12 62.53 14.64
C PHE A 2 3.30 61.70 13.60
N LYS A 3 2.59 62.31 12.67
CA LYS A 3 1.82 61.62 11.62
C LYS A 3 2.66 60.81 10.63
N ARG A 4 3.92 61.18 10.41
CA ARG A 4 4.84 60.44 9.51
C ARG A 4 5.38 59.13 10.11
N LYS A 5 5.50 59.06 11.45
CA LYS A 5 5.93 57.81 12.14
C LYS A 5 4.84 56.73 12.17
N PHE A 6 3.55 57.11 12.30
CA PHE A 6 2.42 56.20 12.26
C PHE A 6 2.24 55.59 10.85
N LYS A 7 2.36 56.43 9.80
CA LYS A 7 2.20 55.93 8.42
C LYS A 7 3.34 54.95 8.02
N LYS A 8 4.57 55.14 8.53
CA LYS A 8 5.65 54.16 8.32
C LYS A 8 5.47 52.86 9.08
N LYS A 9 4.79 52.87 10.22
CA LYS A 9 4.44 51.70 11.00
C LYS A 9 3.35 50.88 10.31
N ASP A 10 2.34 51.55 9.72
CA ASP A 10 1.30 50.94 8.94
C ASP A 10 1.77 50.35 7.61
N GLU A 11 2.79 50.99 6.97
CA GLU A 11 3.43 50.48 5.75
C GLU A 11 4.36 49.31 6.05
N ALA A 12 5.01 49.27 7.22
CA ALA A 12 5.78 48.10 7.68
C ALA A 12 4.86 46.90 8.04
N PHE A 13 3.70 47.18 8.59
CA PHE A 13 2.71 46.13 8.89
C PHE A 13 2.02 45.59 7.63
N LYS A 14 1.88 46.41 6.57
CA LYS A 14 1.36 45.97 5.26
C LYS A 14 2.36 45.16 4.42
N ARG A 15 3.67 45.20 4.75
CA ARG A 15 4.71 44.45 4.01
C ARG A 15 4.79 42.98 4.32
N HIS A 16 4.08 42.48 5.36
CA HIS A 16 4.02 41.06 5.69
C HIS A 16 2.65 40.42 5.38
N LYS A 17 2.09 40.71 4.20
CA LYS A 17 1.08 39.83 3.62
C LYS A 17 1.76 38.65 2.89
N GLY A 18 2.62 37.89 3.58
CA GLY A 18 2.90 36.52 3.23
C GLY A 18 1.62 35.70 3.47
N LEU A 19 1.38 34.70 2.63
CA LEU A 19 0.21 33.79 2.74
C LEU A 19 0.11 33.13 4.13
N LEU A 20 1.19 33.10 4.89
CA LEU A 20 1.25 32.49 6.24
C LEU A 20 1.67 33.55 7.29
N PRO A 21 1.00 33.60 8.48
CA PRO A 21 1.47 34.37 9.62
C PRO A 21 2.90 33.95 10.03
N ILE A 22 3.67 34.88 10.59
CA ILE A 22 5.06 34.62 11.02
C ILE A 22 5.15 33.40 11.95
N LEU A 23 4.20 33.26 12.86
CA LEU A 23 4.11 32.12 13.80
C LEU A 23 3.95 30.78 13.06
N ASP A 24 3.06 30.72 12.08
CA ASP A 24 2.83 29.51 11.32
C ASP A 24 4.06 29.08 10.51
N MET A 25 4.80 30.05 9.95
CA MET A 25 6.03 29.78 9.23
C MET A 25 7.16 29.31 10.15
N TYR A 26 7.25 29.84 11.37
CA TYR A 26 8.18 29.38 12.39
C TYR A 26 7.90 27.93 12.79
N ILE A 27 6.67 27.60 13.17
CA ILE A 27 6.27 26.25 13.54
C ILE A 27 6.47 25.28 12.38
N PHE A 28 6.13 25.69 11.15
CA PHE A 28 6.35 24.91 9.93
C PHE A 28 7.82 24.58 9.73
N SER A 29 8.72 25.58 9.83
CA SER A 29 10.15 25.36 9.59
C SER A 29 10.77 24.40 10.61
N GLU A 30 10.47 24.55 11.89
CA GLU A 30 10.93 23.64 12.95
C GLU A 30 10.41 22.22 12.72
N PHE A 31 9.13 22.07 12.41
CA PHE A 31 8.55 20.75 12.15
C PHE A 31 9.21 20.07 10.94
N ILE A 32 9.45 20.79 9.83
CA ILE A 32 10.08 20.23 8.64
C ILE A 32 11.55 19.84 8.91
N ILE A 33 12.28 20.59 9.72
CA ILE A 33 13.64 20.23 10.11
C ILE A 33 13.65 18.89 10.84
N TYR A 34 12.85 18.75 11.91
CA TYR A 34 12.78 17.49 12.65
C TYR A 34 12.25 16.32 11.81
N LEU A 35 11.24 16.58 10.97
CA LEU A 35 10.72 15.60 10.04
C LEU A 35 11.80 15.09 9.08
N SER A 36 12.58 16.00 8.49
CA SER A 36 13.64 15.67 7.53
C SER A 36 14.77 14.86 8.17
N VAL A 37 15.20 15.25 9.37
CA VAL A 37 16.24 14.54 10.13
C VAL A 37 15.78 13.13 10.50
N LEU A 38 14.57 12.99 11.06
CA LEU A 38 14.02 11.70 11.45
C LEU A 38 13.76 10.80 10.23
N LEU A 39 13.25 11.38 9.14
CA LEU A 39 13.03 10.64 7.90
C LEU A 39 14.36 10.09 7.35
N PHE A 40 15.40 10.89 7.35
CA PHE A 40 16.73 10.45 6.93
C PHE A 40 17.25 9.30 7.81
N VAL A 41 17.14 9.42 9.13
CA VAL A 41 17.58 8.37 10.08
C VAL A 41 16.81 7.06 9.83
N PHE A 42 15.47 7.12 9.67
CA PHE A 42 14.69 5.92 9.42
C PHE A 42 14.95 5.31 8.05
N ILE A 43 15.15 6.13 7.01
CA ILE A 43 15.56 5.65 5.68
C ILE A 43 16.88 4.87 5.79
N MET A 44 17.88 5.42 6.49
CA MET A 44 19.17 4.73 6.68
C MET A 44 19.00 3.40 7.43
N LEU A 45 18.16 3.36 8.47
CA LEU A 45 17.87 2.13 9.20
C LEU A 45 17.23 1.06 8.32
N PHE A 46 16.26 1.45 7.47
CA PHE A 46 15.62 0.51 6.56
C PHE A 46 16.55 0.03 5.45
N ILE A 47 17.39 0.92 4.89
CA ILE A 47 18.43 0.50 3.93
C ILE A 47 19.37 -0.53 4.56
N ILE A 48 19.82 -0.29 5.79
CA ILE A 48 20.67 -1.24 6.53
C ILE A 48 19.92 -2.58 6.69
N GLY A 49 18.65 -2.56 7.07
CA GLY A 49 17.82 -3.77 7.17
C GLY A 49 17.67 -4.51 5.85
N ASP A 50 17.41 -3.81 4.75
CA ASP A 50 17.32 -4.39 3.42
C ASP A 50 18.67 -4.99 2.97
N VAL A 51 19.78 -4.33 3.26
CA VAL A 51 21.11 -4.86 2.97
C VAL A 51 21.33 -6.16 3.73
N PHE A 52 21.04 -6.23 5.02
CA PHE A 52 21.20 -7.48 5.78
C PHE A 52 20.30 -8.61 5.30
N ASN A 53 19.10 -8.30 4.85
CA ASN A 53 18.15 -9.31 4.39
C ASN A 53 18.50 -9.89 3.00
N ASP A 54 18.96 -9.05 2.09
CA ASP A 54 19.08 -9.42 0.68
C ASP A 54 20.54 -9.53 0.20
N LEU A 55 21.54 -9.06 0.98
CA LEU A 55 22.95 -9.02 0.56
C LEU A 55 23.54 -10.39 0.33
N SER A 56 23.19 -11.39 1.15
CA SER A 56 23.68 -12.77 0.96
C SER A 56 23.28 -13.31 -0.39
N ASP A 57 22.02 -13.11 -0.81
CA ASP A 57 21.51 -13.55 -2.12
C ASP A 57 22.32 -12.94 -3.29
N PHE A 58 22.70 -11.66 -3.15
CA PHE A 58 23.50 -10.95 -4.16
C PHE A 58 24.96 -11.40 -4.19
N LEU A 59 25.57 -11.64 -3.03
CA LEU A 59 26.98 -12.05 -2.93
C LEU A 59 27.17 -13.49 -3.41
N GLU A 60 26.27 -14.41 -3.07
CA GLU A 60 26.32 -15.82 -3.51
C GLU A 60 26.23 -15.95 -5.04
N ASN A 61 25.65 -14.98 -5.73
CA ASN A 61 25.46 -14.99 -7.18
C ASN A 61 26.37 -14.01 -7.94
N ASP A 62 27.43 -13.49 -7.32
CA ASP A 62 28.38 -12.55 -7.93
C ASP A 62 27.71 -11.32 -8.57
N ALA A 63 26.68 -10.77 -7.92
CA ALA A 63 25.93 -9.65 -8.44
C ALA A 63 26.78 -8.37 -8.51
N SER A 64 26.60 -7.59 -9.57
CA SER A 64 27.30 -6.31 -9.72
C SER A 64 26.89 -5.32 -8.61
N PHE A 65 27.86 -4.63 -8.04
CA PHE A 65 27.63 -3.56 -7.05
C PHE A 65 26.61 -2.51 -7.54
N LYS A 66 26.63 -2.19 -8.84
CA LYS A 66 25.64 -1.29 -9.47
C LYS A 66 24.23 -1.84 -9.35
N SER A 67 24.01 -3.14 -9.55
CA SER A 67 22.70 -3.78 -9.42
C SER A 67 22.17 -3.70 -8.00
N ILE A 68 23.03 -3.89 -7.01
CA ILE A 68 22.67 -3.79 -5.58
C ILE A 68 22.21 -2.37 -5.23
N ILE A 69 22.98 -1.35 -5.64
CA ILE A 69 22.59 0.05 -5.39
C ILE A 69 21.24 0.38 -6.06
N PHE A 70 21.07 0.00 -7.32
CA PHE A 70 19.81 0.24 -8.05
C PHE A 70 18.62 -0.47 -7.37
N TYR A 71 18.80 -1.70 -6.92
CA TYR A 71 17.81 -2.45 -6.17
C TYR A 71 17.40 -1.71 -4.88
N LEU A 72 18.37 -1.29 -4.07
CA LEU A 72 18.11 -0.56 -2.83
C LEU A 72 17.39 0.77 -3.09
N LEU A 73 17.79 1.53 -4.12
CA LEU A 73 17.12 2.77 -4.49
C LEU A 73 15.67 2.56 -4.92
N LEU A 74 15.39 1.49 -5.67
CA LEU A 74 14.04 1.16 -6.09
C LEU A 74 13.15 0.67 -4.93
N LYS A 75 13.74 0.13 -3.89
CA LYS A 75 13.01 -0.30 -2.67
C LYS A 75 12.65 0.86 -1.74
N LEU A 76 13.35 2.01 -1.87
CA LEU A 76 13.13 3.19 -1.02
C LEU A 76 11.67 3.68 -0.98
N PRO A 77 10.95 3.85 -2.09
CA PRO A 77 9.55 4.30 -2.03
C PRO A 77 8.65 3.38 -1.22
N GLY A 78 8.84 2.06 -1.35
CA GLY A 78 8.12 1.08 -0.54
C GLY A 78 8.40 1.24 0.96
N ASN A 79 9.65 1.45 1.34
CA ASN A 79 10.04 1.67 2.73
C ASN A 79 9.50 3.01 3.27
N ILE A 80 9.60 4.09 2.49
CA ILE A 80 9.11 5.43 2.87
C ILE A 80 7.62 5.39 3.21
N ARG A 81 6.81 4.69 2.46
CA ARG A 81 5.36 4.54 2.69
C ARG A 81 5.04 4.07 4.13
N PHE A 82 5.84 3.15 4.68
CA PHE A 82 5.68 2.63 6.04
C PHE A 82 6.32 3.51 7.11
N ILE A 83 7.42 4.18 6.76
CA ILE A 83 8.18 5.04 7.67
C ILE A 83 7.44 6.36 7.94
N LEU A 84 6.77 6.92 6.94
CA LEU A 84 6.15 8.25 7.01
C LEU A 84 5.24 8.46 8.23
N PRO A 85 4.28 7.59 8.56
CA PRO A 85 3.40 7.80 9.72
C PRO A 85 4.17 7.88 11.04
N ILE A 86 5.19 7.01 11.20
CA ILE A 86 6.03 6.97 12.40
C ILE A 86 6.87 8.24 12.50
N THR A 87 7.49 8.63 11.40
CA THR A 87 8.33 9.83 11.32
C THR A 87 7.53 11.10 11.59
N VAL A 88 6.34 11.22 11.01
CA VAL A 88 5.43 12.36 11.21
C VAL A 88 5.02 12.47 12.69
N LEU A 89 4.68 11.34 13.33
CA LEU A 89 4.34 11.35 14.75
C LEU A 89 5.50 11.80 15.62
N LEU A 90 6.68 11.21 15.43
CA LEU A 90 7.87 11.54 16.22
C LEU A 90 8.31 12.99 15.98
N ALA A 91 8.28 13.46 14.73
CA ALA A 91 8.59 14.85 14.39
C ALA A 91 7.61 15.83 15.07
N CYS A 92 6.31 15.51 15.01
CA CYS A 92 5.27 16.31 15.66
C CYS A 92 5.49 16.41 17.18
N MET A 93 5.74 15.26 17.81
CA MET A 93 5.98 15.22 19.25
C MET A 93 7.28 15.91 19.65
N TRP A 94 8.33 15.74 18.86
CA TRP A 94 9.62 16.41 19.11
C TRP A 94 9.46 17.91 19.00
N THR A 95 8.83 18.42 17.94
CA THR A 95 8.57 19.85 17.76
C THR A 95 7.79 20.43 18.93
N MET A 96 6.69 19.80 19.31
CA MET A 96 5.85 20.27 20.41
C MET A 96 6.57 20.18 21.77
N ALA A 97 7.36 19.14 21.99
CA ALA A 97 8.14 18.98 23.21
C ALA A 97 9.26 20.04 23.32
N MET A 98 9.90 20.41 22.19
CA MET A 98 10.89 21.50 22.20
C MET A 98 10.25 22.85 22.48
N PHE A 99 9.10 23.15 21.89
CA PHE A 99 8.33 24.35 22.19
C PHE A 99 7.86 24.39 23.65
N GLY A 100 7.47 23.23 24.22
CA GLY A 100 7.14 23.11 25.65
C GLY A 100 8.34 23.39 26.54
N LYS A 101 9.51 22.81 26.23
CA LYS A 101 10.78 23.02 26.95
C LYS A 101 11.19 24.50 27.00
N HIS A 102 10.98 25.23 25.92
CA HIS A 102 11.28 26.66 25.84
C HIS A 102 10.12 27.56 26.30
N MET A 103 9.05 26.96 26.90
CA MET A 103 7.85 27.67 27.38
C MET A 103 7.09 28.42 26.26
N GLU A 104 7.39 28.14 24.98
CA GLU A 104 6.75 28.81 23.84
C GLU A 104 5.29 28.42 23.71
N VAL A 105 4.92 27.13 23.93
CA VAL A 105 3.53 26.68 23.94
C VAL A 105 2.76 27.38 25.05
N THR A 106 3.37 27.52 26.23
CA THR A 106 2.75 28.22 27.38
C THR A 106 2.54 29.70 27.05
N ALA A 107 3.52 30.35 26.42
CA ALA A 107 3.40 31.76 26.00
C ALA A 107 2.31 31.96 24.92
N MET A 108 2.21 31.04 23.93
CA MET A 108 1.16 31.05 22.93
C MET A 108 -0.24 30.85 23.56
N ARG A 109 -0.36 29.92 24.52
CA ARG A 109 -1.64 29.66 25.21
C ARG A 109 -2.04 30.82 26.12
N SER A 110 -1.11 31.47 26.83
CA SER A 110 -1.40 32.63 27.67
C SER A 110 -1.82 33.86 26.86
N SER A 111 -1.45 33.93 25.57
CA SER A 111 -1.95 34.95 24.64
C SER A 111 -3.36 34.61 24.04
N GLY A 112 -4.01 33.53 24.51
CA GLY A 112 -5.36 33.13 24.09
C GLY A 112 -5.40 32.25 22.85
N LEU A 113 -4.26 31.73 22.35
CA LEU A 113 -4.26 30.83 21.23
C LEU A 113 -4.64 29.40 21.66
N SER A 114 -5.59 28.79 20.95
CA SER A 114 -5.96 27.38 21.19
C SER A 114 -4.82 26.43 20.75
N LEU A 115 -4.76 25.25 21.36
CA LEU A 115 -3.79 24.21 20.97
C LEU A 115 -3.91 23.82 19.49
N PHE A 116 -5.13 23.79 18.97
CA PHE A 116 -5.39 23.55 17.56
C PHE A 116 -4.79 24.64 16.65
N ARG A 117 -4.84 25.90 17.08
CA ARG A 117 -4.25 27.02 16.34
C ARG A 117 -2.71 26.98 16.38
N CYS A 118 -2.13 26.61 17.52
CA CYS A 118 -0.69 26.41 17.64
C CYS A 118 -0.18 25.27 16.75
N GLY A 119 -0.99 24.19 16.58
CA GLY A 119 -0.67 23.06 15.71
C GLY A 119 -1.12 23.23 14.25
N GLY A 120 -1.73 24.35 13.87
CA GLY A 120 -2.39 24.52 12.57
C GLY A 120 -1.49 24.23 11.37
N SER A 121 -0.26 24.72 11.40
CA SER A 121 0.75 24.47 10.36
C SER A 121 1.11 22.98 10.26
N ILE A 122 1.24 22.29 11.40
CA ILE A 122 1.57 20.87 11.45
C ILE A 122 0.40 20.04 10.89
N PHE A 123 -0.87 20.39 11.21
CA PHE A 123 -2.04 19.75 10.61
C PHE A 123 -2.08 19.89 9.09
N ALA A 124 -1.79 21.10 8.58
CA ALA A 124 -1.74 21.34 7.14
C ALA A 124 -0.65 20.49 6.46
N VAL A 125 0.55 20.45 7.04
CA VAL A 125 1.63 19.59 6.52
C VAL A 125 1.27 18.11 6.62
N GLY A 126 0.68 17.67 7.71
CA GLY A 126 0.21 16.30 7.88
C GLY A 126 -0.78 15.87 6.79
N LEU A 127 -1.69 16.77 6.40
CA LEU A 127 -2.62 16.53 5.29
C LEU A 127 -1.89 16.43 3.94
N VAL A 128 -0.94 17.32 3.67
CA VAL A 128 -0.11 17.27 2.45
C VAL A 128 0.70 15.98 2.39
N ILE A 129 1.34 15.58 3.49
CA ILE A 129 2.10 14.32 3.58
C ILE A 129 1.18 13.12 3.35
N THR A 130 -0.04 13.15 3.87
CA THR A 130 -1.05 12.10 3.61
C THR A 130 -1.35 11.99 2.12
N GLY A 131 -1.55 13.11 1.42
CA GLY A 131 -1.73 13.14 -0.04
C GLY A 131 -0.54 12.59 -0.80
N ILE A 132 0.68 12.96 -0.40
CA ILE A 132 1.93 12.41 -0.97
C ILE A 132 1.99 10.90 -0.74
N ASN A 133 1.66 10.42 0.46
CA ASN A 133 1.69 8.99 0.78
C ASN A 133 0.63 8.19 -0.01
N ILE A 134 -0.56 8.76 -0.28
CA ILE A 134 -1.56 8.17 -1.18
C ILE A 134 -0.97 8.01 -2.58
N TRP A 135 -0.36 9.07 -3.12
CA TRP A 135 0.25 9.04 -4.44
C TRP A 135 1.40 8.02 -4.52
N PHE A 136 2.27 7.96 -3.52
CA PHE A 136 3.33 6.95 -3.42
C PHE A 136 2.75 5.54 -3.46
N ASN A 137 1.75 5.27 -2.63
CA ASN A 137 1.15 3.94 -2.49
C ASN A 137 0.45 3.45 -3.76
N GLU A 138 -0.14 4.36 -4.55
CA GLU A 138 -0.91 3.99 -5.74
C GLU A 138 -0.11 3.97 -7.04
N THR A 139 0.91 4.82 -7.16
CA THR A 139 1.65 5.01 -8.43
C THR A 139 3.10 4.58 -8.34
N LEU A 140 3.85 5.12 -7.40
CA LEU A 140 5.29 4.94 -7.36
C LEU A 140 5.69 3.56 -6.83
N VAL A 141 5.12 3.14 -5.72
CA VAL A 141 5.49 1.88 -5.05
C VAL A 141 5.25 0.65 -5.92
N PRO A 142 4.07 0.45 -6.57
CA PRO A 142 3.87 -0.73 -7.41
C PRO A 142 4.84 -0.81 -8.59
N TYR A 143 5.25 0.34 -9.13
CA TYR A 143 6.22 0.41 -10.22
C TYR A 143 7.64 0.07 -9.72
N THR A 144 8.08 0.72 -8.65
CA THR A 144 9.46 0.56 -8.15
C THR A 144 9.71 -0.79 -7.50
N GLU A 145 8.73 -1.35 -6.78
CA GLU A 145 8.82 -2.72 -6.23
C GLU A 145 8.97 -3.75 -7.36
N ARG A 146 8.20 -3.60 -8.45
CA ARG A 146 8.32 -4.49 -9.61
C ARG A 146 9.69 -4.42 -10.27
N GLU A 147 10.22 -3.21 -10.50
CA GLU A 147 11.55 -3.04 -11.09
C GLU A 147 12.65 -3.56 -10.16
N ALA A 148 12.48 -3.41 -8.84
CA ALA A 148 13.39 -3.98 -7.84
C ALA A 148 13.42 -5.52 -7.92
N GLU A 149 12.25 -6.18 -8.01
CA GLU A 149 12.16 -7.62 -8.18
C GLU A 149 12.85 -8.10 -9.47
N ILE A 150 12.66 -7.37 -10.58
CA ILE A 150 13.30 -7.66 -11.85
C ILE A 150 14.82 -7.58 -11.73
N ILE A 151 15.35 -6.53 -11.08
CA ILE A 151 16.80 -6.39 -10.85
C ILE A 151 17.32 -7.49 -9.94
N LYS A 152 16.62 -7.79 -8.84
CA LYS A 152 16.99 -8.90 -7.94
C LYS A 152 17.07 -10.21 -8.70
N PHE A 153 16.06 -10.50 -9.52
CA PHE A 153 16.00 -11.70 -10.33
C PHE A 153 17.20 -11.85 -11.28
N TYR A 154 17.55 -10.79 -12.04
CA TYR A 154 18.69 -10.84 -12.94
C TYR A 154 20.03 -10.92 -12.20
N ALA A 155 20.13 -10.22 -11.09
CA ALA A 155 21.36 -10.15 -10.30
C ALA A 155 21.67 -11.47 -9.57
N THR A 156 20.62 -12.18 -9.11
CA THR A 156 20.80 -13.46 -8.38
C THR A 156 20.85 -14.68 -9.29
N LYS A 157 20.85 -14.49 -10.63
CA LYS A 157 20.91 -15.60 -11.61
C LYS A 157 20.00 -16.79 -11.24
N GLN A 158 18.98 -16.57 -10.43
CA GLN A 158 17.99 -17.59 -10.14
C GLN A 158 17.39 -17.99 -11.47
N GLY A 159 17.73 -19.16 -11.99
CA GLY A 159 17.43 -19.65 -13.34
C GLY A 159 15.94 -19.85 -13.65
N GLY A 160 15.09 -19.02 -13.07
CA GLY A 160 13.69 -18.85 -13.34
C GLY A 160 13.45 -17.84 -14.47
N GLU A 161 12.24 -17.75 -14.94
CA GLU A 161 11.80 -16.71 -15.89
C GLU A 161 11.42 -15.44 -15.11
N LEU A 162 11.54 -14.27 -15.80
CA LEU A 162 11.10 -12.97 -15.31
C LEU A 162 9.77 -13.04 -14.55
N PRO A 163 9.49 -12.13 -13.58
CA PRO A 163 8.20 -12.05 -12.89
C PRO A 163 6.97 -12.00 -13.81
N ASP A 164 7.15 -11.52 -15.07
CA ASP A 164 6.13 -11.54 -16.12
C ASP A 164 6.10 -12.87 -16.92
N ASN A 165 7.13 -13.73 -16.78
CA ASN A 165 7.22 -15.07 -17.36
C ASN A 165 7.33 -16.07 -16.23
N GLN A 166 6.25 -16.68 -15.84
CA GLN A 166 6.25 -17.68 -14.78
C GLN A 166 6.23 -19.09 -15.37
N LYS A 167 7.18 -19.95 -14.92
CA LYS A 167 7.14 -21.38 -15.18
C LYS A 167 6.22 -22.07 -14.18
N MET A 168 5.48 -23.07 -14.66
CA MET A 168 4.61 -23.90 -13.82
C MET A 168 3.54 -23.09 -13.06
N LEU A 169 2.95 -22.09 -13.72
CA LEU A 169 1.90 -21.28 -13.11
C LEU A 169 0.59 -22.07 -12.96
N THR A 170 0.12 -22.20 -11.73
CA THR A 170 -1.20 -22.74 -11.44
C THR A 170 -2.11 -21.61 -10.97
N PHE A 171 -3.21 -21.42 -11.70
CA PHE A 171 -4.23 -20.45 -11.36
C PHE A 171 -5.59 -21.15 -11.20
N ARG A 172 -6.27 -20.85 -10.11
CA ARG A 172 -7.65 -21.26 -9.92
C ARG A 172 -8.58 -20.07 -10.08
N SER A 173 -9.57 -20.19 -10.96
CA SER A 173 -10.51 -19.11 -11.24
C SER A 173 -11.25 -18.63 -9.97
N PHE A 174 -11.70 -17.39 -9.98
CA PHE A 174 -12.36 -16.76 -8.82
C PHE A 174 -13.68 -17.44 -8.43
N ASP A 175 -14.36 -18.12 -9.39
CA ASP A 175 -15.55 -18.93 -9.16
C ASP A 175 -15.24 -20.35 -8.65
N LYS A 176 -13.94 -20.70 -8.55
CA LYS A 176 -13.40 -22.02 -8.18
C LYS A 176 -13.80 -23.15 -9.12
N ARG A 177 -14.41 -22.84 -10.26
CA ARG A 177 -14.87 -23.84 -11.23
C ARG A 177 -13.84 -24.21 -12.27
N ARG A 178 -12.80 -23.38 -12.48
CA ARG A 178 -11.74 -23.63 -13.46
C ARG A 178 -10.37 -23.57 -12.81
N THR A 179 -9.49 -24.48 -13.24
CA THR A 179 -8.08 -24.51 -12.85
C THR A 179 -7.24 -24.50 -14.10
N TRP A 180 -6.37 -23.52 -14.18
CA TRP A 180 -5.39 -23.35 -15.23
C TRP A 180 -4.03 -23.80 -14.76
N LEU A 181 -3.36 -24.58 -15.57
CA LEU A 181 -1.93 -24.90 -15.44
C LEU A 181 -1.25 -24.39 -16.71
N PHE A 182 -0.25 -23.56 -16.54
CA PHE A 182 0.61 -23.06 -17.59
C PHE A 182 2.02 -23.59 -17.33
N LYS A 183 2.64 -24.24 -18.28
CA LYS A 183 4.06 -24.61 -18.16
C LYS A 183 4.94 -23.37 -18.32
N SER A 184 4.56 -22.46 -19.22
CA SER A 184 5.15 -21.13 -19.36
C SER A 184 4.05 -20.10 -19.58
N PHE A 185 3.95 -19.15 -18.67
CA PHE A 185 3.01 -18.03 -18.75
C PHE A 185 3.77 -16.76 -19.09
N ASN A 186 3.34 -16.06 -20.14
CA ASN A 186 3.91 -14.79 -20.56
C ASN A 186 2.79 -13.76 -20.74
N ARG A 187 2.93 -12.57 -20.16
CA ARG A 187 1.90 -11.52 -20.21
C ARG A 187 1.59 -11.05 -21.64
N ASN A 188 2.62 -10.92 -22.47
CA ASN A 188 2.55 -10.25 -23.77
C ASN A 188 2.69 -11.21 -24.96
N LYS A 189 2.76 -12.52 -24.72
CA LYS A 189 2.95 -13.54 -25.76
C LYS A 189 1.94 -14.66 -25.59
N ASP A 190 1.87 -15.52 -26.61
CA ASP A 190 1.07 -16.74 -26.55
C ASP A 190 1.57 -17.66 -25.43
N GLN A 191 0.63 -18.24 -24.71
CA GLN A 191 0.90 -19.16 -23.60
C GLN A 191 1.30 -20.52 -24.15
N GLN A 192 2.20 -21.24 -23.47
CA GLN A 192 2.67 -22.53 -23.90
C GLN A 192 2.32 -23.65 -22.90
N ASP A 193 2.00 -24.82 -23.48
CA ASP A 193 1.67 -26.06 -22.74
C ASP A 193 0.67 -25.83 -21.62
N ILE A 194 -0.60 -25.65 -22.02
CA ILE A 194 -1.68 -25.27 -21.10
C ILE A 194 -2.56 -26.46 -20.83
N VAL A 195 -2.96 -26.59 -19.58
CA VAL A 195 -4.03 -27.49 -19.14
C VAL A 195 -5.10 -26.68 -18.44
N LEU A 196 -6.31 -26.66 -18.99
CA LEU A 196 -7.48 -26.01 -18.40
C LEU A 196 -8.49 -27.07 -17.98
N LYS A 197 -8.77 -27.15 -16.69
CA LYS A 197 -9.76 -28.05 -16.10
C LYS A 197 -10.98 -27.28 -15.64
N ARG A 198 -12.17 -27.77 -15.99
CA ARG A 198 -13.44 -27.26 -15.46
C ARG A 198 -14.08 -28.27 -14.52
N TYR A 199 -14.56 -27.77 -13.39
CA TYR A 199 -15.26 -28.56 -12.38
C TYR A 199 -16.73 -28.16 -12.32
N ARG A 200 -17.61 -29.11 -12.03
CA ARG A 200 -19.04 -28.91 -11.74
C ARG A 200 -19.23 -28.38 -10.33
N GLY A 201 -20.48 -28.08 -9.95
CA GLY A 201 -20.81 -27.59 -8.61
C GLY A 201 -20.52 -28.60 -7.48
N ASP A 202 -20.55 -29.87 -7.77
CA ASP A 202 -20.20 -31.01 -6.90
C ASP A 202 -18.70 -31.28 -6.80
N LYS A 203 -17.86 -30.46 -7.45
CA LYS A 203 -16.40 -30.57 -7.59
C LYS A 203 -15.94 -31.74 -8.48
N SER A 204 -16.82 -32.46 -9.16
CA SER A 204 -16.43 -33.44 -10.18
C SER A 204 -15.86 -32.75 -11.41
N LEU A 205 -14.95 -33.42 -12.12
CA LEU A 205 -14.34 -32.89 -13.34
C LEU A 205 -15.36 -32.92 -14.48
N ASP A 206 -15.58 -31.80 -15.13
CA ASP A 206 -16.54 -31.68 -16.24
C ASP A 206 -15.86 -31.89 -17.58
N TRP A 207 -14.81 -31.14 -17.84
CA TRP A 207 -13.99 -31.28 -19.03
C TRP A 207 -12.56 -30.74 -18.79
N GLU A 208 -11.64 -31.19 -19.64
CA GLU A 208 -10.26 -30.77 -19.67
C GLU A 208 -9.87 -30.37 -21.10
N ILE A 209 -9.18 -29.23 -21.22
CA ILE A 209 -8.55 -28.79 -22.46
C ILE A 209 -7.04 -28.82 -22.24
N THR A 210 -6.32 -29.57 -23.07
CA THR A 210 -4.87 -29.51 -23.17
C THR A 210 -4.50 -28.87 -24.48
N ALA A 211 -3.57 -27.91 -24.49
CA ALA A 211 -3.13 -27.25 -25.73
C ALA A 211 -1.65 -26.88 -25.67
N LYS A 212 -0.97 -26.99 -26.80
CA LYS A 212 0.44 -26.57 -26.89
C LYS A 212 0.60 -25.06 -26.85
N ILE A 213 -0.36 -24.34 -27.44
CA ILE A 213 -0.33 -22.86 -27.49
C ILE A 213 -1.75 -22.35 -27.24
N ALA A 214 -1.89 -21.28 -26.46
CA ALA A 214 -3.12 -20.51 -26.37
C ALA A 214 -2.84 -19.02 -26.49
N SER A 215 -3.63 -18.36 -27.33
CA SER A 215 -3.63 -16.91 -27.51
C SER A 215 -4.92 -16.31 -26.94
N PHE A 216 -4.84 -15.11 -26.42
CA PHE A 216 -5.98 -14.35 -25.92
C PHE A 216 -6.20 -13.11 -26.76
N SER A 217 -7.44 -12.89 -27.19
CA SER A 217 -7.86 -11.65 -27.85
C SER A 217 -9.07 -11.07 -27.13
N GLU A 218 -9.11 -9.75 -26.94
CA GLU A 218 -10.25 -9.08 -26.30
C GLU A 218 -11.59 -9.31 -27.01
N LYS A 219 -11.56 -9.46 -28.33
CA LYS A 219 -12.77 -9.65 -29.16
C LYS A 219 -13.22 -11.11 -29.24
N GLN A 220 -12.29 -12.06 -29.27
CA GLN A 220 -12.57 -13.48 -29.54
C GLN A 220 -12.46 -14.38 -28.31
N GLY A 221 -11.89 -13.88 -27.19
CA GLY A 221 -11.61 -14.70 -26.02
C GLY A 221 -10.33 -15.55 -26.21
N TRP A 222 -10.33 -16.74 -25.64
CA TRP A 222 -9.21 -17.69 -25.70
C TRP A 222 -9.27 -18.56 -26.93
N THR A 223 -8.17 -18.63 -27.65
CA THR A 223 -7.99 -19.53 -28.81
C THR A 223 -6.87 -20.52 -28.50
N PHE A 224 -7.20 -21.79 -28.48
CA PHE A 224 -6.28 -22.90 -28.21
C PHE A 224 -5.83 -23.54 -29.52
N TYR A 225 -4.55 -23.87 -29.63
CA TYR A 225 -3.96 -24.48 -30.83
C TYR A 225 -3.27 -25.79 -30.48
N LYS A 226 -3.43 -26.79 -31.36
CA LYS A 226 -2.81 -28.11 -31.30
C LYS A 226 -3.03 -28.79 -29.94
N GLY A 227 -4.26 -29.14 -29.64
CA GLY A 227 -4.66 -29.68 -28.36
C GLY A 227 -5.70 -30.78 -28.43
N ALA A 228 -6.18 -31.15 -27.28
CA ALA A 228 -7.24 -32.13 -27.07
C ALA A 228 -8.30 -31.59 -26.10
N TYR A 229 -9.55 -31.85 -26.39
CA TYR A 229 -10.69 -31.61 -25.53
C TYR A 229 -11.21 -32.95 -25.01
N THR A 230 -11.23 -33.13 -23.71
CA THR A 230 -11.67 -34.37 -23.05
C THR A 230 -12.83 -34.07 -22.13
N PRO A 231 -14.06 -34.41 -22.49
CA PRO A 231 -15.20 -34.38 -21.58
C PRO A 231 -15.18 -35.58 -20.63
N TYR A 232 -15.63 -35.38 -19.40
CA TYR A 232 -15.70 -36.41 -18.37
C TYR A 232 -17.13 -36.86 -18.10
N SER A 233 -17.29 -38.09 -17.55
CA SER A 233 -18.55 -38.64 -17.11
C SER A 233 -19.18 -37.76 -16.01
N HIS A 234 -20.44 -38.00 -15.66
CA HIS A 234 -21.13 -37.24 -14.61
C HIS A 234 -20.40 -37.38 -13.27
N ASP A 235 -19.78 -38.51 -13.01
CA ASP A 235 -19.00 -38.80 -11.80
C ASP A 235 -17.59 -38.17 -11.81
N GLY A 236 -17.16 -37.58 -12.94
CA GLY A 236 -15.84 -36.96 -13.09
C GLY A 236 -14.65 -37.92 -13.09
N LEU A 237 -14.91 -39.24 -13.07
CA LEU A 237 -13.85 -40.25 -12.96
C LEU A 237 -13.43 -40.87 -14.30
N MET A 238 -14.35 -40.96 -15.25
CA MET A 238 -14.08 -41.57 -16.56
C MET A 238 -14.07 -40.51 -17.64
N ALA A 239 -12.94 -40.46 -18.38
CA ALA A 239 -12.86 -39.65 -19.60
C ALA A 239 -13.75 -40.24 -20.67
N LYS A 240 -14.58 -39.42 -21.31
CA LYS A 240 -15.32 -39.78 -22.53
C LYS A 240 -14.38 -39.67 -23.73
N HIS A 241 -14.91 -39.78 -24.93
CA HIS A 241 -14.15 -39.67 -26.17
C HIS A 241 -13.36 -38.34 -26.22
N THR A 242 -12.04 -38.42 -26.35
CA THR A 242 -11.15 -37.25 -26.48
C THR A 242 -11.15 -36.77 -27.93
N GLU A 243 -11.47 -35.52 -28.14
CA GLU A 243 -11.49 -34.85 -29.45
C GLU A 243 -10.20 -34.05 -29.65
N TYR A 244 -9.41 -34.39 -30.68
CA TYR A 244 -8.21 -33.64 -31.04
C TYR A 244 -8.56 -32.49 -31.97
N PHE A 245 -8.05 -31.30 -31.69
CA PHE A 245 -8.30 -30.11 -32.50
C PHE A 245 -7.01 -29.44 -32.94
N LYS A 246 -7.04 -28.85 -34.15
CA LYS A 246 -5.97 -27.94 -34.61
C LYS A 246 -6.15 -26.53 -34.05
N LYS A 247 -7.41 -26.06 -33.93
CA LYS A 247 -7.81 -24.76 -33.40
C LYS A 247 -9.14 -24.90 -32.68
N LEU A 248 -9.23 -24.43 -31.45
CA LEU A 248 -10.47 -24.37 -30.67
C LEU A 248 -10.61 -22.96 -30.12
N ASN A 249 -11.72 -22.29 -30.44
CA ASN A 249 -12.03 -20.97 -29.91
C ASN A 249 -13.10 -21.10 -28.82
N LYS A 250 -12.83 -20.44 -27.67
CA LYS A 250 -13.75 -20.35 -26.55
C LYS A 250 -14.04 -18.90 -26.22
N ASN A 251 -15.29 -18.51 -26.33
CA ASN A 251 -15.75 -17.16 -26.13
C ASN A 251 -15.52 -16.69 -24.68
N ARG A 252 -15.45 -15.38 -24.49
CA ARG A 252 -15.27 -14.73 -23.19
C ARG A 252 -16.39 -15.03 -22.19
N GLU A 253 -17.57 -15.43 -22.67
CA GLU A 253 -18.68 -15.87 -21.81
C GLU A 253 -18.43 -17.25 -21.20
N GLU A 254 -17.76 -18.14 -21.92
CA GLU A 254 -17.40 -19.47 -21.44
C GLU A 254 -16.15 -19.44 -20.56
N ILE A 255 -15.17 -18.61 -20.94
CA ILE A 255 -13.88 -18.45 -20.24
C ILE A 255 -13.61 -16.95 -20.03
N PRO A 256 -14.11 -16.37 -18.93
CA PRO A 256 -13.99 -14.93 -18.65
C PRO A 256 -12.61 -14.49 -18.16
N GLU A 257 -11.72 -15.43 -17.87
CA GLU A 257 -10.38 -15.13 -17.36
C GLU A 257 -9.54 -14.43 -18.43
N VAL A 258 -8.92 -13.31 -18.02
CA VAL A 258 -8.00 -12.52 -18.83
C VAL A 258 -6.57 -12.77 -18.35
N PRO A 259 -5.55 -12.85 -19.24
CA PRO A 259 -4.17 -13.10 -18.84
C PRO A 259 -3.66 -12.11 -17.77
N GLU A 260 -4.05 -10.85 -17.88
CA GLU A 260 -3.69 -9.82 -16.88
C GLU A 260 -4.25 -10.15 -15.48
N ASN A 261 -5.49 -10.63 -15.38
CA ASN A 261 -6.11 -11.00 -14.10
C ASN A 261 -5.47 -12.27 -13.53
N ILE A 262 -5.07 -13.21 -14.39
CA ILE A 262 -4.34 -14.42 -13.97
C ILE A 262 -3.01 -14.02 -13.31
N LEU A 263 -2.22 -13.19 -13.97
CA LEU A 263 -0.94 -12.72 -13.45
C LEU A 263 -1.12 -11.92 -12.15
N ASN A 264 -2.07 -10.98 -12.11
CA ASN A 264 -2.34 -10.17 -10.92
C ASN A 264 -2.85 -10.99 -9.72
N THR A 265 -3.43 -12.17 -9.95
CA THR A 265 -3.87 -13.05 -8.85
C THR A 265 -2.70 -13.80 -8.22
N VAL A 266 -1.66 -14.07 -9.00
CA VAL A 266 -0.45 -14.76 -8.52
C VAL A 266 0.48 -13.79 -7.79
N LYS A 267 0.50 -12.54 -8.19
CA LYS A 267 1.23 -11.48 -7.47
C LYS A 267 0.71 -11.31 -6.05
N SER A 268 1.59 -10.87 -5.16
CA SER A 268 1.19 -10.47 -3.82
C SER A 268 0.08 -9.41 -3.91
N LYS A 269 -1.03 -9.65 -3.23
CA LYS A 269 -2.19 -8.75 -3.25
C LYS A 269 -1.86 -7.39 -2.64
N ASP A 270 -0.82 -7.35 -1.82
CA ASP A 270 -0.34 -6.14 -1.16
C ASP A 270 0.49 -5.25 -2.11
N GLU A 271 0.89 -5.75 -3.29
CA GLU A 271 1.64 -5.03 -4.34
C GLU A 271 0.74 -4.44 -5.42
N LEU A 272 -0.52 -4.88 -5.51
CA LEU A 272 -1.44 -4.41 -6.56
C LEU A 272 -1.99 -3.02 -6.23
N PRO A 273 -1.97 -2.06 -7.17
CA PRO A 273 -2.64 -0.77 -6.99
C PRO A 273 -4.13 -0.94 -6.69
N SER A 274 -4.71 -0.04 -5.90
CA SER A 274 -6.12 -0.11 -5.50
C SER A 274 -7.07 -0.11 -6.70
N TRP A 275 -6.76 0.65 -7.77
CA TRP A 275 -7.58 0.67 -8.99
C TRP A 275 -7.61 -0.67 -9.72
N VAL A 276 -6.50 -1.45 -9.68
CA VAL A 276 -6.43 -2.81 -10.25
C VAL A 276 -7.34 -3.75 -9.46
N ILE A 277 -7.26 -3.70 -8.13
CA ILE A 277 -8.11 -4.52 -7.24
C ILE A 277 -9.59 -4.19 -7.51
N TRP A 278 -9.94 -2.91 -7.58
CA TRP A 278 -11.30 -2.48 -7.88
C TRP A 278 -11.78 -3.00 -9.24
N ARG A 279 -10.95 -2.84 -10.29
CA ARG A 279 -11.25 -3.35 -11.63
C ARG A 279 -11.44 -4.87 -11.64
N MET A 280 -10.60 -5.63 -10.92
CA MET A 280 -10.73 -7.09 -10.82
C MET A 280 -12.07 -7.48 -10.20
N VAL A 281 -12.48 -6.83 -9.11
CA VAL A 281 -13.74 -7.13 -8.42
C VAL A 281 -14.96 -6.76 -9.28
N THR A 282 -14.91 -5.63 -10.01
CA THR A 282 -16.06 -5.16 -10.81
C THR A 282 -16.19 -5.89 -12.15
N THR A 283 -15.07 -6.31 -12.75
CA THR A 283 -15.08 -6.96 -14.08
C THR A 283 -15.35 -8.46 -14.00
N THR A 284 -14.98 -9.12 -12.89
CA THR A 284 -15.11 -10.56 -12.76
C THR A 284 -16.50 -10.96 -12.23
N LYS A 285 -17.40 -11.37 -13.14
CA LYS A 285 -18.72 -11.90 -12.77
C LYS A 285 -18.57 -13.26 -12.09
N GLY A 286 -19.33 -13.50 -11.01
CA GLY A 286 -19.36 -14.81 -10.31
C GLY A 286 -18.15 -15.07 -9.41
N MET A 287 -17.45 -14.04 -8.96
CA MET A 287 -16.35 -14.18 -8.01
C MET A 287 -16.83 -14.83 -6.70
N ALA A 288 -16.08 -15.83 -6.21
CA ALA A 288 -16.39 -16.46 -4.93
C ALA A 288 -16.37 -15.42 -3.79
N PRO A 289 -17.35 -15.46 -2.85
CA PRO A 289 -17.48 -14.46 -1.78
C PRO A 289 -16.16 -14.25 -1.02
N ARG A 290 -15.46 -15.31 -0.69
CA ARG A 290 -14.16 -15.26 0.01
C ARG A 290 -13.07 -14.53 -0.79
N CYS A 291 -13.01 -14.74 -2.10
CA CYS A 291 -12.05 -14.00 -2.94
C CYS A 291 -12.37 -12.50 -2.99
N LYS A 292 -13.65 -12.18 -3.12
CA LYS A 292 -14.15 -10.80 -3.09
C LYS A 292 -13.84 -10.14 -1.75
N ALA A 293 -14.12 -10.82 -0.63
CA ALA A 293 -13.83 -10.31 0.72
C ALA A 293 -12.35 -10.03 0.91
N ILE A 294 -11.46 -10.94 0.49
CA ILE A 294 -10.01 -10.74 0.58
C ILE A 294 -9.57 -9.51 -0.22
N LEU A 295 -9.98 -9.40 -1.49
CA LEU A 295 -9.59 -8.29 -2.36
C LEU A 295 -10.13 -6.95 -1.84
N MET A 296 -11.39 -6.90 -1.43
CA MET A 296 -12.00 -5.68 -0.89
C MET A 296 -11.40 -5.27 0.45
N SER A 297 -11.08 -6.23 1.33
CA SER A 297 -10.38 -5.92 2.60
C SER A 297 -9.00 -5.30 2.34
N VAL A 298 -8.23 -5.82 1.38
CA VAL A 298 -6.95 -5.23 0.98
C VAL A 298 -7.16 -3.84 0.38
N PHE A 299 -8.16 -3.67 -0.48
CA PHE A 299 -8.49 -2.37 -1.10
C PHE A 299 -8.78 -1.30 -0.04
N TYR A 300 -9.68 -1.55 0.89
CA TYR A 300 -10.01 -0.58 1.95
C TYR A 300 -8.85 -0.34 2.90
N SER A 301 -8.08 -1.37 3.25
CA SER A 301 -6.87 -1.23 4.07
C SER A 301 -5.82 -0.34 3.39
N ARG A 302 -5.64 -0.44 2.08
CA ARG A 302 -4.72 0.41 1.32
C ARG A 302 -5.15 1.87 1.27
N LEU A 303 -6.45 2.13 1.14
CA LEU A 303 -7.00 3.48 1.22
C LEU A 303 -6.86 4.09 2.62
N ALA A 304 -6.96 3.26 3.66
CA ALA A 304 -6.87 3.69 5.05
C ALA A 304 -5.43 3.99 5.51
N LEU A 305 -4.45 3.22 5.03
CA LEU A 305 -3.05 3.27 5.49
C LEU A 305 -2.43 4.68 5.41
N PRO A 306 -2.54 5.43 4.31
CA PRO A 306 -1.94 6.77 4.22
C PRO A 306 -2.50 7.77 5.24
N TRP A 307 -3.75 7.60 5.66
CA TRP A 307 -4.38 8.45 6.68
C TRP A 307 -3.73 8.32 8.05
N ALA A 308 -2.92 7.28 8.26
CA ALA A 308 -2.11 7.15 9.46
C ALA A 308 -1.13 8.32 9.65
N CYS A 309 -0.68 8.99 8.57
CA CYS A 309 0.14 10.19 8.66
C CYS A 309 -0.64 11.37 9.28
N PHE A 310 -1.90 11.56 8.87
CA PHE A 310 -2.75 12.59 9.43
C PHE A 310 -3.15 12.29 10.87
N LEU A 311 -3.47 11.03 11.14
CA LEU A 311 -3.74 10.52 12.48
C LEU A 311 -2.56 10.74 13.43
N ALA A 312 -1.34 10.58 12.93
CA ALA A 312 -0.11 10.82 13.69
C ALA A 312 -0.03 12.26 14.22
N VAL A 313 -0.46 13.24 13.44
CA VAL A 313 -0.51 14.64 13.87
C VAL A 313 -1.60 14.85 14.95
N PHE A 314 -2.80 14.28 14.73
CA PHE A 314 -3.89 14.38 15.71
C PHE A 314 -3.55 13.81 17.07
N LEU A 315 -2.76 12.76 17.11
CA LEU A 315 -2.31 12.15 18.37
C LEU A 315 -1.06 12.82 18.91
N GLY A 316 -0.13 13.23 18.03
CA GLY A 316 1.16 13.78 18.41
C GLY A 316 1.06 15.09 19.19
N ILE A 317 0.23 16.03 18.72
CA ILE A 317 0.10 17.35 19.35
C ILE A 317 -0.41 17.23 20.80
N PRO A 318 -1.56 16.61 21.09
CA PRO A 318 -2.06 16.55 22.47
C PRO A 318 -1.23 15.66 23.39
N LEU A 319 -0.60 14.60 22.86
CA LEU A 319 0.27 13.73 23.66
C LEU A 319 1.55 14.46 24.10
N ALA A 320 2.13 15.26 23.22
CA ALA A 320 3.33 16.03 23.54
C ALA A 320 3.06 17.10 24.60
N THR A 321 1.97 17.85 24.48
CA THR A 321 1.62 18.93 25.41
C THR A 321 1.18 18.43 26.78
N LYS A 322 0.57 17.24 26.87
CA LYS A 322 0.16 16.64 28.13
C LYS A 322 1.36 16.19 28.98
N ASN A 323 2.46 15.83 28.34
CA ASN A 323 3.63 15.23 28.98
C ASN A 323 4.81 16.22 29.14
N GLU A 324 4.58 17.53 29.07
CA GLU A 324 5.63 18.56 29.23
C GLU A 324 6.46 18.37 30.52
N ARG A 325 5.84 17.93 31.62
CA ARG A 325 6.50 17.71 32.91
C ARG A 325 7.25 16.38 33.02
N SER A 326 6.94 15.39 32.19
CA SER A 326 7.48 14.02 32.30
C SER A 326 8.65 13.74 31.35
N GLY A 327 9.07 14.72 30.58
CA GLY A 327 10.22 14.63 29.66
C GLY A 327 9.88 14.07 28.28
N ILE A 328 10.69 14.46 27.31
CA ILE A 328 10.54 14.11 25.87
C ILE A 328 10.54 12.59 25.66
N MET A 329 11.33 11.87 26.46
CA MET A 329 11.51 10.42 26.29
C MET A 329 10.22 9.63 26.57
N LEU A 330 9.44 10.00 27.60
CA LEU A 330 8.15 9.37 27.87
C LEU A 330 7.15 9.62 26.74
N SER A 331 7.14 10.82 26.20
CA SER A 331 6.29 11.18 25.05
C SER A 331 6.58 10.31 23.82
N ILE A 332 7.86 10.08 23.52
CA ILE A 332 8.29 9.21 22.43
C ILE A 332 7.84 7.76 22.66
N ILE A 333 8.01 7.22 23.86
CA ILE A 333 7.59 5.86 24.20
C ILE A 333 6.07 5.70 24.03
N VAL A 334 5.28 6.65 24.51
CA VAL A 334 3.82 6.64 24.35
C VAL A 334 3.43 6.73 22.87
N ALA A 335 4.12 7.54 22.08
CA ALA A 335 3.89 7.65 20.65
C ALA A 335 4.11 6.33 19.91
N ILE A 336 5.24 5.69 20.18
CA ILE A 336 5.56 4.39 19.60
C ILE A 336 4.51 3.35 20.02
N ALA A 337 4.12 3.33 21.30
CA ALA A 337 3.10 2.41 21.78
C ALA A 337 1.76 2.59 21.06
N VAL A 338 1.32 3.83 20.84
CA VAL A 338 0.06 4.13 20.12
C VAL A 338 0.12 3.66 18.68
N ILE A 339 1.23 3.88 17.97
CA ILE A 339 1.39 3.38 16.58
C ILE A 339 1.38 1.85 16.55
N VAL A 340 2.09 1.20 17.47
CA VAL A 340 2.14 -0.27 17.54
C VAL A 340 0.73 -0.83 17.77
N VAL A 341 -0.04 -0.26 18.69
CA VAL A 341 -1.45 -0.64 18.93
C VAL A 341 -2.28 -0.43 17.66
N TYR A 342 -2.14 0.71 16.98
CA TYR A 342 -2.84 0.98 15.72
C TYR A 342 -2.53 -0.09 14.66
N ILE A 343 -1.25 -0.43 14.47
CA ILE A 343 -0.82 -1.43 13.49
C ILE A 343 -1.40 -2.81 13.84
N ILE A 344 -1.31 -3.22 15.12
CA ILE A 344 -1.84 -4.52 15.59
C ILE A 344 -3.35 -4.59 15.34
N VAL A 345 -4.12 -3.58 15.74
CA VAL A 345 -5.57 -3.53 15.56
C VAL A 345 -5.92 -3.55 14.07
N SER A 346 -5.21 -2.77 13.24
CA SER A 346 -5.43 -2.73 11.79
C SER A 346 -5.16 -4.09 11.14
N LYS A 347 -4.08 -4.78 11.51
CA LYS A 347 -3.76 -6.12 10.98
C LYS A 347 -4.75 -7.17 11.46
N ALA A 348 -5.17 -7.13 12.73
CA ALA A 348 -6.16 -8.05 13.28
C ALA A 348 -7.52 -7.92 12.56
N LEU A 349 -8.02 -6.70 12.41
CA LEU A 349 -9.29 -6.45 11.70
C LEU A 349 -9.19 -6.82 10.21
N LEU A 350 -8.06 -6.55 9.56
CA LEU A 350 -7.83 -6.99 8.18
C LEU A 350 -7.91 -8.52 8.03
N ILE A 351 -7.36 -9.28 8.99
CA ILE A 351 -7.45 -10.75 8.99
C ILE A 351 -8.91 -11.19 9.12
N LEU A 352 -9.68 -10.59 10.02
CA LEU A 352 -11.11 -10.89 10.20
C LEU A 352 -11.92 -10.57 8.94
N GLY A 353 -11.62 -9.47 8.25
CA GLY A 353 -12.24 -9.14 6.96
C GLY A 353 -11.88 -10.15 5.87
N LYS A 354 -10.61 -10.60 5.79
CA LYS A 354 -10.17 -11.65 4.85
C LYS A 354 -10.83 -13.00 5.11
N GLN A 355 -11.28 -13.26 6.34
CA GLN A 355 -11.97 -14.51 6.74
C GLN A 355 -13.50 -14.45 6.60
N GLU A 356 -14.06 -13.36 6.09
CA GLU A 356 -15.52 -13.12 5.96
C GLU A 356 -16.25 -12.97 7.33
N LEU A 357 -15.52 -12.80 8.42
CA LEU A 357 -16.11 -12.58 9.75
C LEU A 357 -16.58 -11.14 9.95
N LEU A 358 -15.99 -10.20 9.22
CA LEU A 358 -16.35 -8.78 9.21
C LEU A 358 -16.52 -8.30 7.78
N ASP A 359 -17.40 -7.30 7.60
CA ASP A 359 -17.50 -6.60 6.32
C ASP A 359 -16.13 -6.00 5.93
N PRO A 360 -15.66 -6.21 4.68
CA PRO A 360 -14.38 -5.72 4.21
C PRO A 360 -14.17 -4.21 4.38
N MET A 361 -15.23 -3.42 4.22
CA MET A 361 -15.18 -1.98 4.41
C MET A 361 -14.93 -1.62 5.87
N VAL A 362 -15.67 -2.26 6.78
CA VAL A 362 -15.48 -2.07 8.23
C VAL A 362 -14.09 -2.53 8.65
N ALA A 363 -13.66 -3.71 8.23
CA ALA A 363 -12.35 -4.25 8.57
C ALA A 363 -11.19 -3.35 8.12
N GLY A 364 -11.30 -2.70 6.96
CA GLY A 364 -10.26 -1.84 6.42
C GLY A 364 -10.26 -0.41 6.99
N LEU A 365 -11.43 0.21 7.18
CA LEU A 365 -11.54 1.63 7.54
C LEU A 365 -11.71 1.87 9.05
N LEU A 366 -12.34 0.94 9.78
CA LEU A 366 -12.68 1.12 11.19
C LEU A 366 -11.47 1.53 12.07
N PRO A 367 -10.28 0.91 11.97
CA PRO A 367 -9.15 1.30 12.79
C PRO A 367 -8.80 2.76 12.61
N THR A 368 -8.68 3.20 11.36
CA THR A 368 -8.30 4.58 11.03
C THR A 368 -9.35 5.58 11.50
N VAL A 369 -10.63 5.30 11.26
CA VAL A 369 -11.74 6.17 11.70
C VAL A 369 -11.80 6.24 13.23
N ALA A 370 -11.69 5.12 13.94
CA ALA A 370 -11.73 5.08 15.39
C ALA A 370 -10.59 5.90 16.02
N PHE A 371 -9.37 5.75 15.50
CA PHE A 371 -8.22 6.51 15.99
C PHE A 371 -8.29 7.99 15.59
N LEU A 372 -8.84 8.35 14.42
CA LEU A 372 -9.10 9.75 14.06
C LEU A 372 -10.12 10.40 14.99
N VAL A 373 -11.22 9.72 15.31
CA VAL A 373 -12.23 10.20 16.27
C VAL A 373 -11.61 10.35 17.66
N TYR A 374 -10.81 9.38 18.10
CA TYR A 374 -10.09 9.47 19.37
C TYR A 374 -9.11 10.64 19.39
N GLY A 375 -8.33 10.83 18.32
CA GLY A 375 -7.41 11.97 18.19
C GLY A 375 -8.15 13.29 18.20
N TRP A 376 -9.26 13.40 17.48
CA TRP A 376 -10.13 14.59 17.48
C TRP A 376 -10.69 14.89 18.87
N TYR A 377 -11.19 13.87 19.55
CA TYR A 377 -11.68 13.99 20.95
C TYR A 377 -10.60 14.50 21.89
N THR A 378 -9.37 13.96 21.80
CA THR A 378 -8.25 14.39 22.67
C THR A 378 -7.83 15.83 22.40
N VAL A 379 -7.86 16.29 21.14
CA VAL A 379 -7.57 17.68 20.77
C VAL A 379 -8.61 18.63 21.38
N ILE A 380 -9.91 18.31 21.25
CA ILE A 380 -10.98 19.14 21.82
C ILE A 380 -10.90 19.20 23.35
N ARG A 381 -10.73 18.06 24.00
CA ARG A 381 -10.65 17.96 25.46
C ARG A 381 -9.48 18.75 26.07
N ASN A 382 -8.38 18.84 25.36
CA ASN A 382 -7.17 19.56 25.81
C ASN A 382 -7.20 21.06 25.44
N GLN A 383 -8.29 21.55 24.80
CA GLN A 383 -8.51 22.99 24.57
C GLN A 383 -9.04 23.73 25.81
N SER A 384 -9.69 23.02 26.70
CA SER A 384 -10.14 23.52 28.01
C SER A 384 -9.04 23.29 29.06
#